data_350ca3a358a99fa222ca396f7ea2da92
#
_entry.id   350ca3a358a99fa222ca396f7ea2da92
#
_cell.length_a   1.000
_cell.length_b   1.000
_cell.length_c   1.000
_cell.angle_alpha   90.00
_cell.angle_beta   90.00
_cell.angle_gamma   90.00
#
_symmetry.space_group_name_H-M   'P 1'
#
loop_
_entity.id
_entity.type
_entity.pdbx_description
1 polymer ?
#
loop_
_entity_poly.entity_id
_entity_poly.type
_entity_poly.pdbx_seq_one_letter_code
_entity_poly.pdbx_strand_id
1 'polypeptide(L)'
;MDKPIKNRIEEANNIATEKILKSRPLLLDIKPAIDGLPNMKKNSIFHAGPPIEWKRMCGPMRGAIVGTMIYEGLVENWTQAVKMIEYEEIEFSPNHDHDAVGPMAGVISPSMPVLVVKNDTYGNICYGRFVEDRVQFGRFDMDAVKSLKFWSETLAPSLGKAIRKSKGLDLKSIMAKALHMGDELHNRPAAGTLLFASVVMPYLIEVVDRDNLVKIAKYFSENEIFFLCMSMAACKATMNAASEIEYSTLVTAMARNGTDFGIKVSALGNQWFVGPASIIDGVYFPGYGSDDANLDMGDSAITETAGIGGFALADSPAILSLIGGSAEDAIKYTKQMRQITMTLNDMFSLPILDFEGTGTGIDLRKVLSTGILPVIDTAIAHKEPGIGMIGAGLVRPPMDAFKKALHAYGAKYHLT
;
A
#
# COMPACT_ATOMS: atom_id res chain seq x y z
N MET A 1 14.03 15.64 -37.48
CA MET A 1 14.38 14.21 -37.34
C MET A 1 13.85 13.71 -36.02
N ASP A 2 13.08 12.63 -36.03
CA ASP A 2 12.56 12.02 -34.81
C ASP A 2 13.72 11.48 -33.96
N LYS A 3 13.70 11.79 -32.64
CA LYS A 3 14.73 11.28 -31.71
C LYS A 3 14.70 9.75 -31.70
N PRO A 4 15.88 9.08 -31.61
CA PRO A 4 15.93 7.63 -31.41
C PRO A 4 15.08 7.20 -30.22
N ILE A 5 14.40 6.08 -30.33
CA ILE A 5 13.48 5.58 -29.27
C ILE A 5 14.18 5.47 -27.90
N LYS A 6 15.44 5.05 -27.87
CA LYS A 6 16.23 4.97 -26.65
C LYS A 6 16.30 6.32 -25.93
N ASN A 7 16.52 7.41 -26.66
CA ASN A 7 16.60 8.74 -26.05
C ASN A 7 15.23 9.21 -25.53
N ARG A 8 14.13 8.87 -26.23
CA ARG A 8 12.77 9.17 -25.74
C ARG A 8 12.47 8.45 -24.42
N ILE A 9 12.86 7.19 -24.32
CA ILE A 9 12.70 6.40 -23.08
C ILE A 9 13.51 7.02 -21.93
N GLU A 10 14.76 7.36 -22.15
CA GLU A 10 15.60 7.97 -21.10
C GLU A 10 15.06 9.32 -20.64
N GLU A 11 14.65 10.20 -21.57
CA GLU A 11 14.01 11.47 -21.24
C GLU A 11 12.70 11.27 -20.44
N ALA A 12 11.84 10.35 -20.88
CA ALA A 12 10.59 10.05 -20.20
C ALA A 12 10.79 9.47 -18.79
N ASN A 13 11.77 8.58 -18.63
CA ASN A 13 12.13 8.03 -17.33
C ASN A 13 12.69 9.10 -16.39
N ASN A 14 13.51 10.02 -16.91
CA ASN A 14 14.03 11.14 -16.13
C ASN A 14 12.88 12.07 -15.66
N ILE A 15 11.93 12.39 -16.54
CA ILE A 15 10.75 13.19 -16.19
C ILE A 15 9.93 12.47 -15.10
N ALA A 16 9.67 11.17 -15.26
CA ALA A 16 8.92 10.39 -14.30
C ALA A 16 9.62 10.33 -12.94
N THR A 17 10.93 10.09 -12.95
CA THR A 17 11.77 10.06 -11.74
C THR A 17 11.80 11.42 -11.03
N GLU A 18 11.96 12.51 -11.78
CA GLU A 18 11.91 13.86 -11.23
C GLU A 18 10.56 14.15 -10.55
N LYS A 19 9.45 13.70 -11.15
CA LYS A 19 8.12 13.84 -10.53
C LYS A 19 8.01 13.07 -9.22
N ILE A 20 8.57 11.85 -9.13
CA ILE A 20 8.63 11.09 -7.88
C ILE A 20 9.43 11.84 -6.82
N LEU A 21 10.64 12.29 -7.16
CA LEU A 21 11.51 12.99 -6.21
C LEU A 21 10.94 14.31 -5.71
N LYS A 22 10.28 15.10 -6.58
CA LYS A 22 9.68 16.40 -6.24
C LYS A 22 8.30 16.31 -5.64
N SER A 23 7.67 15.16 -5.59
CA SER A 23 6.36 14.95 -4.98
C SER A 23 6.36 15.33 -3.51
N ARG A 24 5.28 16.03 -3.09
CA ARG A 24 5.06 16.45 -1.71
C ARG A 24 3.66 16.04 -1.26
N PRO A 25 3.50 14.81 -0.74
CA PRO A 25 2.21 14.31 -0.27
C PRO A 25 1.83 14.96 1.07
N LEU A 26 0.70 15.68 1.09
CA LEU A 26 0.10 16.30 2.26
C LEU A 26 -1.17 15.56 2.66
N LEU A 27 -1.28 15.12 3.90
CA LEU A 27 -2.52 14.61 4.47
C LEU A 27 -3.42 15.80 4.81
N LEU A 28 -4.56 15.90 4.13
CA LEU A 28 -5.45 17.06 4.25
C LEU A 28 -6.71 16.80 5.06
N ASP A 29 -7.21 15.57 5.04
CA ASP A 29 -8.49 15.23 5.67
C ASP A 29 -8.62 13.70 5.87
N ILE A 30 -9.67 13.34 6.62
CA ILE A 30 -10.21 11.98 6.70
C ILE A 30 -11.72 12.08 6.57
N LYS A 31 -12.32 11.29 5.69
CA LYS A 31 -13.76 11.32 5.43
C LYS A 31 -14.28 9.95 4.97
N PRO A 32 -15.61 9.71 4.99
CA PRO A 32 -16.19 8.51 4.41
C PRO A 32 -15.81 8.34 2.95
N ALA A 33 -15.61 7.10 2.51
CA ALA A 33 -15.20 6.80 1.14
C ALA A 33 -16.20 7.33 0.11
N ILE A 34 -17.50 7.26 0.39
CA ILE A 34 -18.56 7.77 -0.50
C ILE A 34 -18.44 9.28 -0.78
N ASP A 35 -17.84 10.04 0.15
CA ASP A 35 -17.68 11.51 0.03
C ASP A 35 -16.36 11.90 -0.63
N GLY A 36 -15.50 10.94 -0.94
CA GLY A 36 -14.15 11.21 -1.43
C GLY A 36 -13.71 10.42 -2.64
N LEU A 37 -13.89 9.11 -2.62
CA LEU A 37 -13.33 8.25 -3.66
C LEU A 37 -14.06 8.41 -4.99
N PRO A 38 -13.31 8.52 -6.11
CA PRO A 38 -13.91 8.52 -7.44
C PRO A 38 -14.73 7.25 -7.68
N ASN A 39 -15.94 7.43 -8.21
CA ASN A 39 -16.86 6.36 -8.61
C ASN A 39 -17.35 5.43 -7.48
N MET A 40 -17.17 5.78 -6.20
CA MET A 40 -17.72 5.04 -5.08
C MET A 40 -19.25 5.13 -5.11
N LYS A 41 -19.93 3.99 -5.12
CA LYS A 41 -21.38 3.86 -5.04
C LYS A 41 -21.78 3.17 -3.74
N LYS A 42 -23.07 3.22 -3.39
CA LYS A 42 -23.59 2.57 -2.16
C LYS A 42 -23.41 1.05 -2.12
N ASN A 43 -23.31 0.42 -3.28
CA ASN A 43 -23.11 -1.02 -3.44
C ASN A 43 -21.69 -1.39 -3.92
N SER A 44 -20.74 -0.45 -3.91
CA SER A 44 -19.36 -0.74 -4.28
C SER A 44 -18.57 -1.25 -3.10
N ILE A 45 -17.73 -2.25 -3.33
CA ILE A 45 -16.64 -2.67 -2.45
C ILE A 45 -15.37 -2.70 -3.29
N PHE A 46 -14.43 -1.79 -2.99
CA PHE A 46 -13.11 -1.82 -3.62
C PHE A 46 -12.19 -2.76 -2.84
N HIS A 47 -11.16 -3.29 -3.51
CA HIS A 47 -10.25 -4.30 -2.94
C HIS A 47 -8.81 -4.07 -3.39
N ALA A 48 -7.86 -4.70 -2.69
CA ALA A 48 -6.44 -4.69 -3.07
C ALA A 48 -6.16 -5.54 -4.31
N GLY A 49 -5.08 -5.20 -5.00
CA GLY A 49 -4.54 -5.96 -6.14
C GLY A 49 -5.18 -5.64 -7.48
N PRO A 50 -4.82 -6.41 -8.51
CA PRO A 50 -5.44 -6.31 -9.83
C PRO A 50 -6.89 -6.80 -9.80
N PRO A 51 -7.69 -6.52 -10.87
CA PRO A 51 -9.07 -7.00 -10.97
C PRO A 51 -9.20 -8.50 -10.75
N ILE A 52 -10.20 -8.93 -9.96
CA ILE A 52 -10.48 -10.33 -9.68
C ILE A 52 -11.97 -10.56 -9.43
N GLU A 53 -12.49 -11.65 -9.98
CA GLU A 53 -13.87 -12.07 -9.73
C GLU A 53 -14.01 -12.79 -8.38
N TRP A 54 -15.17 -12.66 -7.74
CA TRP A 54 -15.49 -13.31 -6.46
C TRP A 54 -15.10 -14.80 -6.40
N LYS A 55 -15.37 -15.54 -7.46
CA LYS A 55 -15.08 -16.99 -7.53
C LYS A 55 -13.60 -17.33 -7.43
N ARG A 56 -12.71 -16.39 -7.79
CA ARG A 56 -11.25 -16.55 -7.73
C ARG A 56 -10.63 -15.94 -6.48
N MET A 57 -11.38 -15.13 -5.72
CA MET A 57 -10.87 -14.48 -4.51
C MET A 57 -10.44 -15.51 -3.47
N CYS A 58 -9.31 -15.27 -2.80
CA CYS A 58 -8.80 -16.10 -1.71
C CYS A 58 -9.67 -15.99 -0.44
N GLY A 59 -9.46 -16.88 0.52
CA GLY A 59 -10.20 -16.92 1.79
C GLY A 59 -10.18 -15.60 2.55
N PRO A 60 -9.00 -15.02 2.88
CA PRO A 60 -8.95 -13.74 3.60
C PRO A 60 -9.62 -12.58 2.84
N MET A 61 -9.55 -12.54 1.51
CA MET A 61 -10.25 -11.53 0.72
C MET A 61 -11.77 -11.67 0.87
N ARG A 62 -12.30 -12.90 0.72
CA ARG A 62 -13.73 -13.18 0.91
C ARG A 62 -14.19 -12.86 2.33
N GLY A 63 -13.41 -13.25 3.35
CA GLY A 63 -13.70 -12.92 4.74
C GLY A 63 -13.77 -11.42 4.99
N ALA A 64 -12.83 -10.66 4.43
CA ALA A 64 -12.81 -9.20 4.52
C ALA A 64 -14.04 -8.55 3.87
N ILE A 65 -14.46 -9.04 2.70
CA ILE A 65 -15.67 -8.56 2.01
C ILE A 65 -16.90 -8.84 2.86
N VAL A 66 -17.06 -10.07 3.40
CA VAL A 66 -18.19 -10.41 4.28
C VAL A 66 -18.21 -9.55 5.53
N GLY A 67 -17.06 -9.38 6.22
CA GLY A 67 -16.94 -8.50 7.38
C GLY A 67 -17.32 -7.05 7.06
N THR A 68 -16.96 -6.58 5.89
CA THR A 68 -17.31 -5.25 5.36
C THR A 68 -18.82 -5.12 5.12
N MET A 69 -19.46 -6.13 4.51
CA MET A 69 -20.91 -6.13 4.28
C MET A 69 -21.70 -6.16 5.59
N ILE A 70 -21.21 -6.86 6.62
CA ILE A 70 -21.78 -6.84 7.98
C ILE A 70 -21.58 -5.44 8.61
N TYR A 71 -20.41 -4.82 8.45
CA TYR A 71 -20.15 -3.46 8.93
C TYR A 71 -21.11 -2.43 8.31
N GLU A 72 -21.36 -2.52 7.02
CA GLU A 72 -22.30 -1.64 6.30
C GLU A 72 -23.78 -1.94 6.64
N GLY A 73 -24.05 -3.03 7.36
CA GLY A 73 -25.42 -3.44 7.69
C GLY A 73 -26.22 -4.02 6.51
N LEU A 74 -25.52 -4.44 5.46
CA LEU A 74 -26.14 -5.05 4.27
C LEU A 74 -26.58 -6.49 4.54
N VAL A 75 -25.85 -7.20 5.40
CA VAL A 75 -26.07 -8.60 5.75
C VAL A 75 -25.73 -8.85 7.22
N GLU A 76 -26.22 -9.97 7.76
CA GLU A 76 -25.97 -10.40 9.14
C GLU A 76 -24.93 -11.53 9.23
N ASN A 77 -24.70 -12.26 8.12
CA ASN A 77 -23.86 -13.45 8.11
C ASN A 77 -23.34 -13.79 6.72
N TRP A 78 -22.39 -14.75 6.70
CA TRP A 78 -21.74 -15.27 5.49
C TRP A 78 -22.73 -15.73 4.41
N THR A 79 -23.76 -16.49 4.78
CA THR A 79 -24.69 -17.05 3.79
C THR A 79 -25.49 -15.97 3.06
N GLN A 80 -25.91 -14.93 3.78
CA GLN A 80 -26.59 -13.78 3.18
C GLN A 80 -25.65 -13.00 2.27
N ALA A 81 -24.40 -12.79 2.68
CA ALA A 81 -23.40 -12.09 1.88
C ALA A 81 -23.13 -12.81 0.55
N VAL A 82 -22.90 -14.13 0.57
CA VAL A 82 -22.67 -14.92 -0.65
C VAL A 82 -23.87 -14.83 -1.60
N LYS A 83 -25.09 -14.94 -1.11
CA LYS A 83 -26.30 -14.79 -1.95
C LYS A 83 -26.36 -13.43 -2.62
N MET A 84 -26.14 -12.35 -1.88
CA MET A 84 -26.18 -10.98 -2.39
C MET A 84 -25.12 -10.76 -3.48
N ILE A 85 -23.92 -11.35 -3.30
CA ILE A 85 -22.84 -11.30 -4.29
C ILE A 85 -23.18 -12.13 -5.53
N GLU A 86 -23.74 -13.34 -5.37
CA GLU A 86 -24.15 -14.20 -6.49
C GLU A 86 -25.29 -13.61 -7.32
N TYR A 87 -26.11 -12.73 -6.74
CA TYR A 87 -27.12 -11.95 -7.45
C TYR A 87 -26.58 -10.66 -8.06
N GLU A 88 -25.26 -10.45 -8.07
CA GLU A 88 -24.57 -9.28 -8.64
C GLU A 88 -25.04 -7.94 -8.04
N GLU A 89 -25.48 -7.93 -6.77
CA GLU A 89 -25.91 -6.72 -6.08
C GLU A 89 -24.72 -5.88 -5.58
N ILE A 90 -23.51 -6.44 -5.54
CA ILE A 90 -22.27 -5.79 -5.11
C ILE A 90 -21.30 -5.64 -6.31
N GLU A 91 -20.80 -4.43 -6.50
CA GLU A 91 -19.78 -4.13 -7.51
C GLU A 91 -18.38 -4.17 -6.90
N PHE A 92 -17.47 -4.95 -7.48
CA PHE A 92 -16.07 -5.03 -7.06
C PHE A 92 -15.15 -4.28 -8.01
N SER A 93 -14.14 -3.58 -7.48
CA SER A 93 -13.14 -2.89 -8.28
C SER A 93 -11.80 -2.76 -7.52
N PRO A 94 -10.65 -2.74 -8.22
CA PRO A 94 -9.36 -2.47 -7.59
C PRO A 94 -9.26 -1.06 -7.00
N ASN A 95 -8.71 -0.93 -5.80
CA ASN A 95 -8.44 0.38 -5.19
C ASN A 95 -7.62 1.30 -6.10
N HIS A 96 -6.58 0.76 -6.72
CA HIS A 96 -5.68 1.53 -7.59
C HIS A 96 -6.37 2.19 -8.77
N ASP A 97 -7.50 1.65 -9.25
CA ASP A 97 -8.28 2.20 -10.37
C ASP A 97 -9.14 3.40 -9.93
N HIS A 98 -9.20 3.65 -8.62
CA HIS A 98 -9.92 4.77 -7.99
C HIS A 98 -8.99 5.66 -7.15
N ASP A 99 -7.70 5.73 -7.50
CA ASP A 99 -6.68 6.49 -6.79
C ASP A 99 -6.54 6.14 -5.30
N ALA A 100 -6.94 4.93 -4.91
CA ALA A 100 -6.91 4.45 -3.54
C ALA A 100 -5.93 3.30 -3.35
N VAL A 101 -5.60 3.01 -2.08
CA VAL A 101 -4.79 1.86 -1.65
C VAL A 101 -5.27 1.35 -0.30
N GLY A 102 -5.18 0.03 -0.10
CA GLY A 102 -5.47 -0.61 1.17
C GLY A 102 -4.55 -1.80 1.44
N PRO A 103 -4.07 -1.99 2.68
CA PRO A 103 -3.21 -3.12 3.04
C PRO A 103 -4.01 -4.43 3.09
N MET A 104 -3.35 -5.54 2.87
CA MET A 104 -3.91 -6.90 2.88
C MET A 104 -5.12 -7.03 1.93
N ALA A 105 -6.30 -7.44 2.36
CA ALA A 105 -7.50 -7.46 1.52
C ALA A 105 -7.86 -6.07 0.98
N GLY A 106 -7.47 -5.02 1.68
CA GLY A 106 -7.61 -3.64 1.25
C GLY A 106 -9.05 -3.19 0.98
N VAL A 107 -10.04 -3.89 1.54
CA VAL A 107 -11.46 -3.62 1.26
C VAL A 107 -11.88 -2.23 1.74
N ILE A 108 -12.49 -1.46 0.84
CA ILE A 108 -13.04 -0.13 1.11
C ILE A 108 -14.51 -0.14 0.69
N SER A 109 -15.39 0.24 1.62
CA SER A 109 -16.83 0.38 1.39
C SER A 109 -17.29 1.82 1.61
N PRO A 110 -18.51 2.18 1.22
CA PRO A 110 -18.97 3.57 1.19
C PRO A 110 -18.84 4.35 2.50
N SER A 111 -19.13 3.74 3.64
CA SER A 111 -19.07 4.42 4.94
C SER A 111 -17.69 4.33 5.62
N MET A 112 -16.77 3.51 5.12
CA MET A 112 -15.43 3.40 5.69
C MET A 112 -14.65 4.72 5.57
N PRO A 113 -13.95 5.14 6.63
CA PRO A 113 -13.11 6.32 6.56
C PRO A 113 -11.87 6.07 5.71
N VAL A 114 -11.53 7.05 4.90
CA VAL A 114 -10.31 7.08 4.08
C VAL A 114 -9.52 8.37 4.30
N LEU A 115 -8.20 8.24 4.28
CA LEU A 115 -7.26 9.35 4.25
C LEU A 115 -7.36 10.07 2.91
N VAL A 116 -7.30 11.40 2.93
CA VAL A 116 -7.23 12.24 1.74
C VAL A 116 -5.85 12.86 1.66
N VAL A 117 -5.05 12.40 0.73
CA VAL A 117 -3.67 12.85 0.52
C VAL A 117 -3.55 13.55 -0.82
N LYS A 118 -3.15 14.82 -0.80
CA LYS A 118 -2.89 15.60 -2.00
C LYS A 118 -1.38 15.71 -2.23
N ASN A 119 -0.95 15.47 -3.43
CA ASN A 119 0.39 15.86 -3.87
C ASN A 119 0.40 17.38 -4.13
N ASP A 120 0.99 18.15 -3.22
CA ASP A 120 1.01 19.61 -3.29
C ASP A 120 1.76 20.14 -4.51
N THR A 121 2.75 19.39 -5.00
CA THR A 121 3.53 19.76 -6.18
C THR A 121 2.76 19.59 -7.49
N TYR A 122 1.99 18.50 -7.63
CA TYR A 122 1.35 18.12 -8.90
C TYR A 122 -0.17 18.14 -8.86
N GLY A 123 -0.77 18.36 -7.68
CA GLY A 123 -2.20 18.58 -7.50
C GLY A 123 -3.08 17.33 -7.47
N ASN A 124 -2.56 16.14 -7.81
CA ASN A 124 -3.31 14.90 -7.75
C ASN A 124 -3.66 14.50 -6.30
N ILE A 125 -4.83 13.88 -6.13
CA ILE A 125 -5.35 13.43 -4.84
C ILE A 125 -5.43 11.91 -4.84
N CYS A 126 -5.00 11.29 -3.74
CA CYS A 126 -5.10 9.86 -3.52
C CYS A 126 -5.66 9.56 -2.14
N TYR A 127 -6.07 8.31 -1.97
CA TYR A 127 -6.80 7.89 -0.78
C TYR A 127 -6.15 6.65 -0.16
N GLY A 128 -6.20 6.55 1.15
CA GLY A 128 -5.71 5.39 1.90
C GLY A 128 -6.73 4.87 2.88
N ARG A 129 -6.93 3.55 2.90
CA ARG A 129 -7.70 2.90 3.94
C ARG A 129 -6.88 2.80 5.23
N PHE A 130 -7.52 2.96 6.38
CA PHE A 130 -6.87 2.71 7.67
C PHE A 130 -6.38 1.26 7.81
N VAL A 131 -5.27 1.09 8.53
CA VAL A 131 -4.72 -0.23 8.86
C VAL A 131 -5.38 -0.78 10.13
N GLU A 132 -5.78 -2.05 10.09
CA GLU A 132 -6.23 -2.81 11.25
C GLU A 132 -5.84 -4.30 11.09
N ASP A 133 -5.82 -5.03 12.17
CA ASP A 133 -5.31 -6.40 12.24
C ASP A 133 -6.41 -7.49 12.11
N ARG A 134 -7.62 -7.13 11.70
CA ARG A 134 -8.80 -8.02 11.76
C ARG A 134 -9.47 -8.21 10.41
N VAL A 135 -10.35 -7.28 10.03
CA VAL A 135 -11.14 -7.42 8.79
C VAL A 135 -10.24 -7.50 7.56
N GLN A 136 -9.14 -6.73 7.50
CA GLN A 136 -8.21 -6.78 6.39
C GLN A 136 -7.49 -8.12 6.25
N PHE A 137 -7.35 -8.86 7.35
CA PHE A 137 -6.82 -10.22 7.36
C PHE A 137 -7.90 -11.30 7.23
N GLY A 138 -9.13 -10.91 6.84
CA GLY A 138 -10.22 -11.83 6.55
C GLY A 138 -11.10 -12.19 7.73
N ARG A 139 -10.98 -11.54 8.90
CA ARG A 139 -11.92 -11.73 10.01
C ARG A 139 -13.23 -11.01 9.76
N PHE A 140 -14.33 -11.61 10.17
CA PHE A 140 -15.69 -11.07 10.00
C PHE A 140 -16.57 -11.25 11.26
N ASP A 141 -15.94 -11.56 12.39
CA ASP A 141 -16.62 -11.64 13.69
C ASP A 141 -17.02 -10.24 14.21
N MET A 142 -17.92 -10.23 15.19
CA MET A 142 -18.47 -9.00 15.76
C MET A 142 -17.40 -8.07 16.38
N ASP A 143 -16.28 -8.62 16.88
CA ASP A 143 -15.23 -7.79 17.46
C ASP A 143 -14.43 -7.08 16.35
N ALA A 144 -14.24 -7.73 15.19
CA ALA A 144 -13.68 -7.09 14.01
C ALA A 144 -14.57 -5.94 13.50
N VAL A 145 -15.88 -6.17 13.44
CA VAL A 145 -16.86 -5.13 13.04
C VAL A 145 -16.91 -3.97 14.03
N LYS A 146 -16.86 -4.23 15.35
CA LYS A 146 -16.78 -3.16 16.37
C LYS A 146 -15.53 -2.29 16.23
N SER A 147 -14.39 -2.89 15.87
CA SER A 147 -13.16 -2.15 15.61
C SER A 147 -13.34 -1.13 14.47
N LEU A 148 -13.97 -1.55 13.37
CA LEU A 148 -14.29 -0.65 12.25
C LEU A 148 -15.25 0.49 12.68
N LYS A 149 -16.24 0.21 13.53
CA LYS A 149 -17.15 1.23 14.06
C LYS A 149 -16.42 2.26 14.92
N PHE A 150 -15.49 1.84 15.78
CA PHE A 150 -14.65 2.79 16.53
C PHE A 150 -13.91 3.76 15.61
N TRP A 151 -13.43 3.29 14.47
CA TRP A 151 -12.73 4.15 13.52
C TRP A 151 -13.63 5.15 12.83
N SER A 152 -14.78 4.69 12.34
CA SER A 152 -15.73 5.57 11.64
C SER A 152 -16.42 6.57 12.58
N GLU A 153 -16.70 6.18 13.81
CA GLU A 153 -17.49 6.99 14.76
C GLU A 153 -16.63 7.89 15.67
N THR A 154 -15.38 7.49 15.94
CA THR A 154 -14.53 8.19 16.92
C THR A 154 -13.20 8.66 16.33
N LEU A 155 -12.38 7.73 15.83
CA LEU A 155 -11.00 8.04 15.43
C LEU A 155 -10.94 8.94 14.19
N ALA A 156 -11.62 8.57 13.12
CA ALA A 156 -11.60 9.30 11.86
C ALA A 156 -12.19 10.71 11.95
N PRO A 157 -13.37 10.93 12.57
CA PRO A 157 -13.90 12.28 12.76
C PRO A 157 -12.99 13.18 13.59
N SER A 158 -12.36 12.62 14.64
CA SER A 158 -11.45 13.36 15.53
C SER A 158 -10.16 13.74 14.81
N LEU A 159 -9.50 12.76 14.16
CA LEU A 159 -8.30 13.02 13.36
C LEU A 159 -8.58 13.96 12.20
N GLY A 160 -9.69 13.81 11.48
CA GLY A 160 -10.07 14.69 10.39
C GLY A 160 -10.19 16.14 10.84
N LYS A 161 -10.82 16.41 12.01
CA LYS A 161 -10.87 17.75 12.59
C LYS A 161 -9.47 18.31 12.89
N ALA A 162 -8.61 17.52 13.51
CA ALA A 162 -7.24 17.91 13.86
C ALA A 162 -6.40 18.20 12.60
N ILE A 163 -6.48 17.33 11.59
CA ILE A 163 -5.75 17.48 10.33
C ILE A 163 -6.22 18.73 9.56
N ARG A 164 -7.52 18.98 9.46
CA ARG A 164 -8.03 20.23 8.86
C ARG A 164 -7.58 21.47 9.64
N LYS A 165 -7.52 21.40 10.97
CA LYS A 165 -7.00 22.47 11.82
C LYS A 165 -5.52 22.75 11.55
N SER A 166 -4.71 21.72 11.30
CA SER A 166 -3.29 21.86 10.97
C SER A 166 -3.03 22.45 9.58
N LYS A 167 -4.04 22.52 8.71
CA LYS A 167 -3.96 22.90 7.28
C LYS A 167 -3.14 21.93 6.42
N GLY A 168 -2.96 20.71 6.88
CA GLY A 168 -2.26 19.62 6.20
C GLY A 168 -0.95 19.22 6.87
N LEU A 169 -0.68 17.92 6.86
CA LEU A 169 0.54 17.32 7.43
C LEU A 169 1.44 16.79 6.32
N ASP A 170 2.70 17.22 6.31
CA ASP A 170 3.70 16.77 5.33
C ASP A 170 4.16 15.34 5.66
N LEU A 171 3.58 14.37 4.95
CA LEU A 171 3.88 12.95 5.17
C LEU A 171 5.31 12.59 4.77
N LYS A 172 5.86 13.18 3.70
CA LYS A 172 7.22 12.90 3.25
C LYS A 172 8.26 13.25 4.31
N SER A 173 8.07 14.37 5.00
CA SER A 173 8.95 14.79 6.11
C SER A 173 8.88 13.84 7.31
N ILE A 174 7.69 13.29 7.63
CA ILE A 174 7.53 12.28 8.69
C ILE A 174 8.21 10.99 8.27
N MET A 175 7.99 10.52 7.03
CA MET A 175 8.60 9.31 6.49
C MET A 175 10.14 9.38 6.50
N ALA A 176 10.72 10.49 6.06
CA ALA A 176 12.18 10.69 6.08
C ALA A 176 12.77 10.62 7.50
N LYS A 177 12.10 11.20 8.49
CA LYS A 177 12.52 11.10 9.89
C LYS A 177 12.35 9.69 10.45
N ALA A 178 11.30 8.99 10.10
CA ALA A 178 11.05 7.63 10.55
C ALA A 178 12.12 6.65 10.03
N LEU A 179 12.54 6.79 8.77
CA LEU A 179 13.68 6.05 8.22
C LEU A 179 14.93 6.22 9.08
N HIS A 180 15.30 7.46 9.45
CA HIS A 180 16.44 7.74 10.35
C HIS A 180 16.28 7.18 11.78
N MET A 181 15.08 6.74 12.14
CA MET A 181 14.78 6.10 13.44
C MET A 181 14.70 4.58 13.35
N GLY A 182 15.09 3.98 12.24
CA GLY A 182 15.10 2.53 12.06
C GLY A 182 13.74 1.94 11.67
N ASP A 183 12.98 2.66 10.86
CA ASP A 183 11.64 2.30 10.38
C ASP A 183 11.67 2.21 8.85
N GLU A 184 11.25 1.07 8.26
CA GLU A 184 11.19 0.89 6.80
C GLU A 184 9.84 1.33 6.19
N LEU A 185 8.87 1.71 7.04
CA LEU A 185 7.59 2.31 6.68
C LEU A 185 6.59 1.38 5.96
N HIS A 186 6.78 0.07 6.08
CA HIS A 186 5.84 -0.94 5.59
C HIS A 186 5.37 -1.87 6.72
N ASN A 187 6.15 -2.88 7.09
CA ASN A 187 5.76 -3.84 8.12
C ASN A 187 6.02 -3.37 9.57
N ARG A 188 6.92 -2.42 9.76
CA ARG A 188 7.24 -1.89 11.07
C ARG A 188 7.26 -0.35 11.09
N PRO A 189 6.11 0.32 10.84
CA PRO A 189 6.01 1.78 10.83
C PRO A 189 5.82 2.38 12.23
N ALA A 190 6.54 1.85 13.25
CA ALA A 190 6.41 2.26 14.64
C ALA A 190 6.92 3.69 14.88
N ALA A 191 8.09 4.04 14.34
CA ALA A 191 8.61 5.39 14.42
C ALA A 191 7.72 6.38 13.66
N GLY A 192 7.21 6.00 12.48
CA GLY A 192 6.24 6.79 11.73
C GLY A 192 4.98 7.07 12.55
N THR A 193 4.44 6.07 13.24
CA THR A 193 3.27 6.21 14.12
C THR A 193 3.53 7.17 15.28
N LEU A 194 4.67 7.05 15.96
CA LEU A 194 5.05 7.94 17.06
C LEU A 194 5.24 9.38 16.59
N LEU A 195 5.93 9.59 15.48
CA LEU A 195 6.12 10.92 14.89
C LEU A 195 4.80 11.55 14.47
N PHE A 196 3.91 10.78 13.82
CA PHE A 196 2.59 11.27 13.44
C PHE A 196 1.76 11.65 14.67
N ALA A 197 1.71 10.78 15.68
CA ALA A 197 1.02 11.07 16.95
C ALA A 197 1.55 12.36 17.59
N SER A 198 2.88 12.54 17.62
CA SER A 198 3.52 13.75 18.16
C SER A 198 3.12 15.02 17.39
N VAL A 199 3.05 14.96 16.05
CA VAL A 199 2.70 16.10 15.20
C VAL A 199 1.22 16.46 15.28
N VAL A 200 0.33 15.45 15.37
CA VAL A 200 -1.12 15.68 15.37
C VAL A 200 -1.69 16.00 16.76
N MET A 201 -1.02 15.57 17.83
CA MET A 201 -1.50 15.72 19.22
C MET A 201 -1.85 17.16 19.63
N PRO A 202 -1.05 18.20 19.32
CA PRO A 202 -1.42 19.58 19.66
C PRO A 202 -2.78 19.99 19.09
N TYR A 203 -3.08 19.59 17.85
CA TYR A 203 -4.35 19.88 17.21
C TYR A 203 -5.51 19.04 17.78
N LEU A 204 -5.25 17.77 18.13
CA LEU A 204 -6.25 16.92 18.78
C LEU A 204 -6.71 17.51 20.11
N ILE A 205 -5.78 18.01 20.94
CA ILE A 205 -6.08 18.64 22.24
C ILE A 205 -7.01 19.84 22.08
N GLU A 206 -6.90 20.58 20.95
CA GLU A 206 -7.73 21.76 20.71
C GLU A 206 -9.15 21.44 20.21
N VAL A 207 -9.35 20.29 19.55
CA VAL A 207 -10.61 20.04 18.80
C VAL A 207 -11.39 18.81 19.26
N VAL A 208 -10.83 18.01 20.18
CA VAL A 208 -11.42 16.75 20.65
C VAL A 208 -11.69 16.83 22.15
N ASP A 209 -12.84 16.35 22.60
CA ASP A 209 -13.15 16.24 24.01
C ASP A 209 -12.19 15.24 24.72
N ARG A 210 -12.10 15.39 26.06
CA ARG A 210 -11.14 14.63 26.87
C ARG A 210 -11.32 13.12 26.76
N ASP A 211 -12.56 12.63 26.72
CA ASP A 211 -12.83 11.19 26.75
C ASP A 211 -12.39 10.53 25.43
N ASN A 212 -12.69 11.17 24.30
CA ASN A 212 -12.23 10.71 22.99
C ASN A 212 -10.71 10.89 22.83
N LEU A 213 -10.12 11.96 23.37
CA LEU A 213 -8.67 12.15 23.36
C LEU A 213 -7.95 11.00 24.07
N VAL A 214 -8.45 10.56 25.24
CA VAL A 214 -7.88 9.40 25.98
C VAL A 214 -7.97 8.13 25.14
N LYS A 215 -9.10 7.86 24.48
CA LYS A 215 -9.26 6.69 23.62
C LYS A 215 -8.29 6.72 22.43
N ILE A 216 -8.09 7.89 21.82
CA ILE A 216 -7.17 8.07 20.68
C ILE A 216 -5.71 7.90 21.12
N ALA A 217 -5.33 8.49 22.24
CA ALA A 217 -3.98 8.35 22.79
C ALA A 217 -3.67 6.88 23.11
N LYS A 218 -4.61 6.17 23.73
CA LYS A 218 -4.51 4.72 23.98
C LYS A 218 -4.39 3.94 22.66
N TYR A 219 -5.21 4.25 21.66
CA TYR A 219 -5.15 3.61 20.34
C TYR A 219 -3.77 3.74 19.71
N PHE A 220 -3.14 4.93 19.72
CA PHE A 220 -1.78 5.11 19.19
C PHE A 220 -0.73 4.34 19.97
N SER A 221 -0.87 4.20 21.30
CA SER A 221 0.08 3.43 22.12
C SER A 221 0.00 1.92 21.90
N GLU A 222 -1.12 1.42 21.38
CA GLU A 222 -1.39 0.00 21.16
C GLU A 222 -1.27 -0.43 19.69
N ASN A 223 -1.14 0.53 18.75
CA ASN A 223 -1.16 0.25 17.30
C ASN A 223 0.04 0.85 16.58
N GLU A 224 1.19 0.20 16.76
CA GLU A 224 2.47 0.64 16.16
C GLU A 224 2.43 0.69 14.62
N ILE A 225 1.57 -0.12 13.97
CA ILE A 225 1.48 -0.21 12.50
C ILE A 225 0.59 0.88 11.88
N PHE A 226 0.02 1.79 12.67
CA PHE A 226 -0.98 2.75 12.19
C PHE A 226 -0.48 3.62 11.03
N PHE A 227 0.79 4.03 11.03
CA PHE A 227 1.34 4.90 10.00
C PHE A 227 1.44 4.25 8.62
N LEU A 228 1.34 2.92 8.50
CA LEU A 228 1.35 2.23 7.21
C LEU A 228 0.30 2.79 6.24
N CYS A 229 -0.92 3.07 6.70
CA CYS A 229 -1.96 3.64 5.84
C CYS A 229 -1.56 5.01 5.25
N MET A 230 -0.80 5.80 6.01
CA MET A 230 -0.32 7.12 5.58
C MET A 230 0.86 7.01 4.63
N SER A 231 1.83 6.12 4.90
CA SER A 231 2.94 5.86 3.98
C SER A 231 2.43 5.34 2.64
N MET A 232 1.47 4.41 2.64
CA MET A 232 0.84 3.90 1.42
C MET A 232 0.13 4.99 0.62
N ALA A 233 -0.70 5.83 1.26
CA ALA A 233 -1.41 6.91 0.57
C ALA A 233 -0.44 7.98 0.04
N ALA A 234 0.63 8.30 0.78
CA ALA A 234 1.70 9.20 0.35
C ALA A 234 2.45 8.64 -0.87
N CYS A 235 2.80 7.35 -0.84
CA CYS A 235 3.44 6.67 -1.96
C CYS A 235 2.52 6.61 -3.19
N LYS A 236 1.21 6.33 -3.01
CA LYS A 236 0.24 6.36 -4.12
C LYS A 236 0.16 7.75 -4.75
N ALA A 237 0.07 8.82 -3.95
CA ALA A 237 0.05 10.20 -4.46
C ALA A 237 1.36 10.57 -5.18
N THR A 238 2.48 10.06 -4.72
CA THR A 238 3.79 10.22 -5.36
C THR A 238 3.86 9.48 -6.69
N MET A 239 3.49 8.21 -6.72
CA MET A 239 3.60 7.38 -7.93
C MET A 239 2.59 7.75 -9.00
N ASN A 240 1.39 8.21 -8.62
CA ASN A 240 0.39 8.71 -9.58
C ASN A 240 0.89 9.94 -10.35
N ALA A 241 1.73 10.79 -9.76
CA ALA A 241 2.32 11.92 -10.48
C ALA A 241 3.25 11.47 -11.63
N ALA A 242 3.81 10.26 -11.54
CA ALA A 242 4.68 9.66 -12.57
C ALA A 242 3.92 8.74 -13.53
N SER A 243 2.60 8.62 -13.43
CA SER A 243 1.78 7.84 -14.34
C SER A 243 1.53 8.56 -15.67
N GLU A 244 1.19 7.80 -16.72
CA GLU A 244 0.78 8.31 -18.04
C GLU A 244 1.83 9.16 -18.77
N ILE A 245 3.11 8.94 -18.50
CA ILE A 245 4.20 9.60 -19.20
C ILE A 245 4.60 8.73 -20.39
N GLU A 246 4.35 9.23 -21.61
CA GLU A 246 4.70 8.51 -22.85
C GLU A 246 6.17 8.08 -22.86
N TYR A 247 6.43 6.89 -23.34
CA TYR A 247 7.76 6.25 -23.39
C TYR A 247 8.37 5.88 -22.05
N SER A 248 7.79 6.26 -20.89
CA SER A 248 8.36 5.88 -19.60
C SER A 248 8.13 4.39 -19.28
N THR A 249 9.22 3.69 -18.95
CA THR A 249 9.21 2.28 -18.55
C THR A 249 9.13 2.09 -17.04
N LEU A 250 8.86 3.16 -16.27
CA LEU A 250 8.78 3.06 -14.83
C LEU A 250 7.53 2.34 -14.37
N VAL A 251 7.69 1.44 -13.40
CA VAL A 251 6.59 0.79 -12.69
C VAL A 251 5.97 1.81 -11.75
N THR A 252 4.66 2.04 -11.88
CA THR A 252 3.91 3.04 -11.10
C THR A 252 3.00 2.43 -10.03
N ALA A 253 2.73 1.13 -10.12
CA ALA A 253 2.06 0.36 -9.09
C ALA A 253 2.51 -1.09 -9.09
N MET A 254 2.60 -1.68 -7.91
CA MET A 254 2.65 -3.11 -7.64
C MET A 254 1.56 -3.42 -6.62
N ALA A 255 0.72 -4.42 -6.89
CA ALA A 255 -0.38 -4.78 -6.01
C ALA A 255 -0.73 -6.27 -6.10
N ARG A 256 -1.32 -6.83 -5.04
CA ARG A 256 -1.61 -8.27 -4.91
C ARG A 256 -2.98 -8.47 -4.28
N ASN A 257 -3.70 -9.50 -4.70
CA ASN A 257 -5.03 -9.82 -4.17
C ASN A 257 -5.10 -11.20 -3.49
N GLY A 258 -3.95 -11.83 -3.25
CA GLY A 258 -3.89 -13.16 -2.64
C GLY A 258 -4.09 -14.32 -3.62
N THR A 259 -4.29 -14.04 -4.90
CA THR A 259 -4.39 -14.98 -6.01
C THR A 259 -3.50 -14.52 -7.16
N ASP A 260 -3.58 -13.25 -7.50
CA ASP A 260 -2.84 -12.62 -8.58
C ASP A 260 -1.96 -11.48 -8.04
N PHE A 261 -0.80 -11.29 -8.66
CA PHE A 261 0.06 -10.12 -8.57
C PHE A 261 -0.09 -9.29 -9.84
N GLY A 262 -0.13 -7.97 -9.73
CA GLY A 262 -0.21 -7.07 -10.88
C GLY A 262 0.70 -5.87 -10.77
N ILE A 263 1.14 -5.36 -11.95
CA ILE A 263 1.86 -4.10 -12.07
C ILE A 263 1.18 -3.16 -13.05
N LYS A 264 1.38 -1.86 -12.86
CA LYS A 264 1.12 -0.81 -13.84
C LYS A 264 2.43 -0.15 -14.24
N VAL A 265 2.52 0.28 -15.50
CA VAL A 265 3.72 0.94 -16.07
C VAL A 265 3.32 2.29 -16.61
N SER A 266 4.11 3.31 -16.34
CA SER A 266 3.81 4.71 -16.66
C SER A 266 3.30 4.93 -18.09
N ALA A 267 4.03 4.48 -19.09
CA ALA A 267 3.62 4.65 -20.49
C ALA A 267 2.40 3.82 -20.91
N LEU A 268 1.96 2.87 -20.10
CA LEU A 268 0.86 1.96 -20.43
C LEU A 268 -0.46 2.34 -19.73
N GLY A 269 -0.49 3.49 -19.07
CA GLY A 269 -1.67 4.04 -18.44
C GLY A 269 -2.22 3.13 -17.33
N ASN A 270 -3.54 2.93 -17.33
CA ASN A 270 -4.24 2.21 -16.28
C ASN A 270 -4.27 0.67 -16.47
N GLN A 271 -3.55 0.14 -17.48
CA GLN A 271 -3.53 -1.29 -17.78
C GLN A 271 -2.77 -2.09 -16.71
N TRP A 272 -3.38 -3.20 -16.24
CA TRP A 272 -2.77 -4.17 -15.37
C TRP A 272 -2.06 -5.28 -16.15
N PHE A 273 -0.84 -5.64 -15.71
CA PHE A 273 -0.09 -6.79 -16.20
C PHE A 273 0.04 -7.79 -15.06
N VAL A 274 -0.59 -8.95 -15.22
CA VAL A 274 -0.90 -9.87 -14.12
C VAL A 274 -0.12 -11.17 -14.25
N GLY A 275 0.43 -11.65 -13.13
CA GLY A 275 0.98 -12.99 -12.91
C GLY A 275 0.39 -13.62 -11.64
N PRO A 276 0.68 -14.89 -11.34
CA PRO A 276 0.21 -15.51 -10.10
C PRO A 276 0.87 -14.85 -8.89
N ALA A 277 0.14 -14.70 -7.77
CA ALA A 277 0.73 -14.25 -6.51
C ALA A 277 1.77 -15.27 -6.00
N SER A 278 2.79 -14.78 -5.31
CA SER A 278 3.89 -15.60 -4.81
C SER A 278 3.65 -16.09 -3.38
N ILE A 279 4.33 -17.18 -2.99
CA ILE A 279 4.44 -17.61 -1.60
C ILE A 279 5.38 -16.67 -0.86
N ILE A 280 5.05 -16.35 0.39
CA ILE A 280 5.86 -15.49 1.25
C ILE A 280 6.87 -16.36 2.00
N ASP A 281 8.15 -16.00 1.93
CA ASP A 281 9.21 -16.59 2.75
C ASP A 281 9.34 -15.79 4.05
N GLY A 282 9.03 -16.40 5.18
CA GLY A 282 8.95 -15.63 6.42
C GLY A 282 8.81 -16.46 7.70
N VAL A 283 8.57 -15.73 8.78
CA VAL A 283 8.42 -16.27 10.15
C VAL A 283 6.94 -16.35 10.50
N TYR A 284 6.53 -17.51 10.99
CA TYR A 284 5.15 -17.79 11.40
C TYR A 284 4.98 -17.65 12.90
N PHE A 285 3.79 -17.23 13.33
CA PHE A 285 3.42 -17.26 14.74
C PHE A 285 3.32 -18.70 15.25
N PRO A 286 3.51 -18.94 16.57
CA PRO A 286 3.42 -20.29 17.12
C PRO A 286 2.12 -21.01 16.73
N GLY A 287 2.25 -22.23 16.22
CA GLY A 287 1.12 -23.07 15.81
C GLY A 287 0.75 -22.97 14.33
N TYR A 288 1.40 -22.11 13.56
CA TYR A 288 1.18 -21.96 12.11
C TYR A 288 2.42 -22.29 11.29
N GLY A 289 2.23 -22.58 10.02
CA GLY A 289 3.30 -22.90 9.06
C GLY A 289 2.93 -22.48 7.63
N SER A 290 3.81 -22.84 6.69
CA SER A 290 3.62 -22.52 5.27
C SER A 290 2.34 -23.07 4.66
N ASP A 291 1.87 -24.22 5.18
CA ASP A 291 0.64 -24.86 4.70
C ASP A 291 -0.64 -24.11 5.10
N ASP A 292 -0.54 -23.22 6.08
CA ASP A 292 -1.65 -22.39 6.54
C ASP A 292 -1.69 -21.02 5.84
N ALA A 293 -0.61 -20.66 5.17
CA ALA A 293 -0.44 -19.35 4.58
C ALA A 293 -1.28 -19.15 3.31
N ASN A 294 -1.87 -17.95 3.18
CA ASN A 294 -2.34 -17.44 1.91
C ASN A 294 -1.17 -16.91 1.09
N LEU A 295 -1.31 -16.89 -0.23
CA LEU A 295 -0.37 -16.20 -1.11
C LEU A 295 -0.36 -14.70 -0.82
N ASP A 296 0.70 -14.01 -1.24
CA ASP A 296 0.91 -12.58 -1.00
C ASP A 296 -0.29 -11.71 -1.43
N MET A 297 -0.65 -10.74 -0.59
CA MET A 297 -1.80 -9.87 -0.83
C MET A 297 -1.61 -8.46 -0.25
N GLY A 298 -2.26 -7.47 -0.88
CA GLY A 298 -2.30 -6.08 -0.43
C GLY A 298 -1.81 -5.08 -1.49
N ASP A 299 -2.25 -3.83 -1.37
CA ASP A 299 -1.70 -2.71 -2.15
C ASP A 299 -0.43 -2.13 -1.51
N SER A 300 -0.03 -2.65 -0.36
CA SER A 300 1.09 -2.11 0.41
C SER A 300 2.41 -2.11 -0.35
N ALA A 301 2.60 -2.95 -1.39
CA ALA A 301 3.76 -2.86 -2.28
C ALA A 301 3.89 -1.53 -3.05
N ILE A 302 2.94 -0.60 -2.89
CA ILE A 302 3.11 0.78 -3.34
C ILE A 302 4.24 1.48 -2.59
N THR A 303 4.57 1.04 -1.37
CA THR A 303 5.72 1.54 -0.60
C THR A 303 7.03 1.16 -1.29
N GLU A 304 7.21 -0.10 -1.71
CA GLU A 304 8.35 -0.54 -2.50
C GLU A 304 8.39 0.10 -3.88
N THR A 305 7.22 0.30 -4.48
CA THR A 305 7.13 1.01 -5.77
C THR A 305 7.71 2.42 -5.65
N ALA A 306 7.52 3.09 -4.50
CA ALA A 306 8.05 4.42 -4.20
C ALA A 306 9.48 4.42 -3.63
N GLY A 307 10.06 3.25 -3.33
CA GLY A 307 11.44 3.10 -2.88
C GLY A 307 11.63 3.02 -1.35
N ILE A 308 10.64 2.59 -0.59
CA ILE A 308 10.71 2.29 0.85
C ILE A 308 10.24 0.84 1.12
N GLY A 309 9.97 0.45 2.34
CA GLY A 309 9.67 -0.95 2.67
C GLY A 309 10.86 -1.86 2.37
N GLY A 310 10.67 -2.91 1.59
CA GLY A 310 11.72 -3.83 1.15
C GLY A 310 12.95 -3.17 0.49
N PHE A 311 12.82 -1.93 0.04
CA PHE A 311 13.92 -1.12 -0.53
C PHE A 311 14.75 -0.38 0.53
N ALA A 312 14.26 -0.30 1.78
CA ALA A 312 14.89 0.40 2.89
C ALA A 312 15.26 -0.52 4.07
N LEU A 313 15.23 -1.83 3.90
CA LEU A 313 15.48 -2.83 4.95
C LEU A 313 16.80 -2.62 5.70
N ALA A 314 17.83 -2.10 5.03
CA ALA A 314 19.14 -1.83 5.65
C ALA A 314 19.04 -0.96 6.90
N ASP A 315 18.11 -0.01 6.91
CA ASP A 315 17.97 0.95 8.02
C ASP A 315 17.07 0.43 9.15
N SER A 316 16.35 -0.67 8.92
CA SER A 316 15.43 -1.26 9.89
C SER A 316 15.81 -2.72 10.26
N PRO A 317 17.00 -2.97 10.85
CA PRO A 317 17.41 -4.33 11.17
C PRO A 317 16.47 -5.02 12.16
N ALA A 318 15.71 -4.27 12.94
CA ALA A 318 14.72 -4.82 13.88
C ALA A 318 13.57 -5.56 13.17
N ILE A 319 13.25 -5.23 11.89
CA ILE A 319 12.23 -5.93 11.11
C ILE A 319 12.61 -7.41 10.88
N LEU A 320 13.91 -7.72 10.86
CA LEU A 320 14.40 -9.08 10.61
C LEU A 320 13.97 -10.08 11.71
N SER A 321 13.65 -9.60 12.90
CA SER A 321 13.05 -10.44 13.94
C SER A 321 11.63 -10.91 13.57
N LEU A 322 10.96 -10.18 12.70
CA LEU A 322 9.60 -10.46 12.23
C LEU A 322 9.58 -11.19 10.88
N ILE A 323 10.49 -10.84 9.97
CA ILE A 323 10.50 -11.39 8.61
C ILE A 323 11.57 -12.47 8.38
N GLY A 324 12.50 -12.65 9.31
CA GLY A 324 13.66 -13.53 9.18
C GLY A 324 14.84 -12.90 8.43
N GLY A 325 16.02 -13.51 8.56
CA GLY A 325 17.26 -13.07 7.92
C GLY A 325 18.25 -12.39 8.86
N SER A 326 19.34 -11.85 8.31
CA SER A 326 20.42 -11.16 9.03
C SER A 326 20.52 -9.68 8.61
N ALA A 327 21.21 -8.87 9.43
CA ALA A 327 21.49 -7.46 9.07
C ALA A 327 22.26 -7.34 7.75
N GLU A 328 23.13 -8.30 7.42
CA GLU A 328 23.83 -8.35 6.14
C GLU A 328 22.86 -8.60 4.98
N ASP A 329 21.85 -9.45 5.17
CA ASP A 329 20.81 -9.70 4.17
C ASP A 329 20.00 -8.43 3.90
N ALA A 330 19.63 -7.67 4.93
CA ALA A 330 18.93 -6.40 4.79
C ALA A 330 19.72 -5.39 3.94
N ILE A 331 21.03 -5.23 4.22
CA ILE A 331 21.93 -4.39 3.45
C ILE A 331 22.03 -4.87 1.99
N LYS A 332 22.14 -6.19 1.80
CA LYS A 332 22.22 -6.81 0.48
C LYS A 332 20.93 -6.57 -0.33
N TYR A 333 19.76 -6.76 0.27
CA TYR A 333 18.48 -6.50 -0.39
C TYR A 333 18.35 -5.02 -0.81
N THR A 334 18.62 -4.08 0.10
CA THR A 334 18.59 -2.65 -0.21
C THR A 334 19.53 -2.30 -1.38
N LYS A 335 20.76 -2.83 -1.39
CA LYS A 335 21.71 -2.62 -2.50
C LYS A 335 21.27 -3.28 -3.81
N GLN A 336 20.60 -4.44 -3.76
CA GLN A 336 20.02 -5.06 -4.96
C GLN A 336 18.91 -4.20 -5.57
N MET A 337 18.07 -3.58 -4.77
CA MET A 337 16.99 -2.72 -5.26
C MET A 337 17.51 -1.50 -6.02
N ARG A 338 18.67 -0.98 -5.66
CA ARG A 338 19.34 0.10 -6.41
C ARG A 338 19.71 -0.29 -7.84
N GLN A 339 19.90 -1.58 -8.13
CA GLN A 339 20.26 -2.06 -9.47
C GLN A 339 19.09 -2.03 -10.47
N ILE A 340 17.85 -2.09 -9.97
CA ILE A 340 16.64 -2.09 -10.78
C ILE A 340 15.93 -0.73 -10.83
N THR A 341 16.50 0.29 -10.17
CA THR A 341 15.91 1.64 -10.07
C THR A 341 16.70 2.66 -10.88
N MET A 342 16.09 3.82 -11.13
CA MET A 342 16.68 4.90 -11.94
C MET A 342 17.67 5.75 -11.14
N THR A 343 17.38 6.01 -9.87
CA THR A 343 18.16 6.93 -9.03
C THR A 343 18.04 6.58 -7.55
N LEU A 344 18.78 7.32 -6.72
CA LEU A 344 18.62 7.34 -5.27
C LEU A 344 17.74 8.52 -4.85
N ASN A 345 16.97 8.35 -3.78
CA ASN A 345 16.13 9.38 -3.21
C ASN A 345 16.79 9.99 -1.96
N ASP A 346 17.42 11.14 -2.12
CA ASP A 346 18.17 11.81 -1.04
C ASP A 346 17.29 12.17 0.17
N MET A 347 15.98 12.36 -0.02
CA MET A 347 15.03 12.56 1.10
C MET A 347 14.81 11.30 1.93
N PHE A 348 14.99 10.13 1.34
CA PHE A 348 14.88 8.82 1.98
C PHE A 348 16.29 8.23 2.14
N SER A 349 17.16 9.00 2.78
CA SER A 349 18.54 8.59 3.04
C SER A 349 18.61 7.61 4.22
N LEU A 350 19.54 6.67 4.15
CA LEU A 350 19.74 5.59 5.10
C LEU A 350 21.06 5.78 5.87
N PRO A 351 21.01 6.10 7.19
CA PRO A 351 22.20 6.30 8.01
C PRO A 351 23.22 5.16 7.94
N ILE A 352 22.76 3.90 7.93
CA ILE A 352 23.62 2.71 7.86
C ILE A 352 24.39 2.61 6.51
N LEU A 353 23.97 3.31 5.47
CA LEU A 353 24.59 3.37 4.16
C LEU A 353 25.19 4.76 3.87
N ASP A 354 25.83 5.37 4.87
CA ASP A 354 26.47 6.69 4.80
C ASP A 354 25.53 7.79 4.30
N PHE A 355 24.24 7.71 4.66
CA PHE A 355 23.16 8.61 4.24
C PHE A 355 22.89 8.61 2.72
N GLU A 356 23.33 7.60 2.00
CA GLU A 356 22.87 7.40 0.64
C GLU A 356 21.36 7.08 0.61
N GLY A 357 20.67 7.57 -0.43
CA GLY A 357 19.22 7.40 -0.59
C GLY A 357 18.80 5.97 -0.94
N THR A 358 17.52 5.68 -0.75
CA THR A 358 16.89 4.45 -1.23
C THR A 358 16.77 4.44 -2.75
N GLY A 359 16.81 3.26 -3.37
CA GLY A 359 16.58 3.11 -4.81
C GLY A 359 15.15 3.53 -5.19
N THR A 360 15.00 4.41 -6.19
CA THR A 360 13.72 4.98 -6.58
C THR A 360 13.51 4.96 -8.10
N GLY A 361 12.24 4.71 -8.52
CA GLY A 361 11.89 4.59 -9.93
C GLY A 361 12.27 3.22 -10.50
N ILE A 362 11.50 2.17 -10.19
CA ILE A 362 11.71 0.81 -10.72
C ILE A 362 11.57 0.84 -12.24
N ASP A 363 12.65 0.53 -12.96
CA ASP A 363 12.65 0.45 -14.42
C ASP A 363 12.38 -0.98 -14.88
N LEU A 364 11.27 -1.20 -15.58
CA LEU A 364 10.87 -2.46 -16.17
C LEU A 364 12.02 -3.14 -16.97
N ARG A 365 12.79 -2.35 -17.71
CA ARG A 365 13.92 -2.83 -18.52
C ARG A 365 15.04 -3.38 -17.63
N LYS A 366 15.37 -2.68 -16.53
CA LYS A 366 16.39 -3.12 -15.58
C LYS A 366 15.99 -4.39 -14.85
N VAL A 367 14.71 -4.51 -14.41
CA VAL A 367 14.20 -5.76 -13.82
C VAL A 367 14.43 -6.94 -14.75
N LEU A 368 14.07 -6.79 -16.02
CA LEU A 368 14.17 -7.89 -17.00
C LEU A 368 15.60 -8.18 -17.43
N SER A 369 16.46 -7.15 -17.60
CA SER A 369 17.84 -7.33 -18.04
C SER A 369 18.75 -7.90 -16.95
N THR A 370 18.51 -7.56 -15.68
CA THR A 370 19.28 -8.06 -14.53
C THR A 370 18.74 -9.38 -13.98
N GLY A 371 17.45 -9.68 -14.23
CA GLY A 371 16.75 -10.79 -13.59
C GLY A 371 16.44 -10.55 -12.10
N ILE A 372 16.73 -9.35 -11.57
CA ILE A 372 16.48 -9.00 -10.17
C ILE A 372 15.03 -8.52 -10.04
N LEU A 373 14.27 -9.22 -9.20
CA LEU A 373 12.90 -8.85 -8.85
C LEU A 373 12.89 -7.93 -7.63
N PRO A 374 11.91 -6.99 -7.53
CA PRO A 374 11.67 -6.23 -6.31
C PRO A 374 11.56 -7.13 -5.09
N VAL A 375 12.10 -6.70 -3.96
CA VAL A 375 11.84 -7.31 -2.65
C VAL A 375 10.70 -6.55 -2.00
N ILE A 376 9.67 -7.27 -1.58
CA ILE A 376 8.51 -6.73 -0.88
C ILE A 376 8.50 -7.36 0.51
N ASP A 377 8.45 -6.58 1.56
CA ASP A 377 8.16 -7.09 2.89
C ASP A 377 6.64 -7.05 3.13
N THR A 378 6.10 -8.07 3.78
CA THR A 378 4.65 -8.23 3.86
C THR A 378 4.24 -9.10 5.05
N ALA A 379 3.03 -8.88 5.56
CA ALA A 379 2.39 -9.77 6.52
C ALA A 379 1.82 -11.01 5.84
N ILE A 380 1.65 -12.10 6.58
CA ILE A 380 1.08 -13.37 6.11
C ILE A 380 -0.32 -13.53 6.71
N ALA A 381 -1.34 -13.59 5.86
CA ALA A 381 -2.69 -13.96 6.26
C ALA A 381 -2.87 -15.48 6.22
N HIS A 382 -3.72 -16.02 7.09
CA HIS A 382 -4.16 -17.40 7.00
C HIS A 382 -5.01 -17.62 5.74
N LYS A 383 -4.85 -18.77 5.07
CA LYS A 383 -5.60 -19.08 3.84
C LYS A 383 -7.11 -19.21 4.04
N GLU A 384 -7.55 -19.64 5.23
CA GLU A 384 -8.97 -19.73 5.57
C GLU A 384 -9.49 -18.39 6.10
N PRO A 385 -10.73 -17.98 5.74
CA PRO A 385 -11.34 -16.77 6.28
C PRO A 385 -11.61 -16.90 7.78
N GLY A 386 -11.64 -15.78 8.50
CA GLY A 386 -11.99 -15.71 9.92
C GLY A 386 -10.83 -15.86 10.90
N ILE A 387 -9.62 -16.25 10.46
CA ILE A 387 -8.48 -16.49 11.36
C ILE A 387 -7.64 -15.24 11.57
N GLY A 388 -7.13 -14.62 10.52
CA GLY A 388 -6.36 -13.40 10.62
C GLY A 388 -4.89 -13.52 10.21
N MET A 389 -4.03 -12.68 10.80
CA MET A 389 -2.58 -12.68 10.56
C MET A 389 -1.90 -13.86 11.25
N ILE A 390 -0.97 -14.52 10.57
CA ILE A 390 -0.24 -15.69 11.08
C ILE A 390 1.28 -15.55 10.99
N GLY A 391 1.80 -14.44 10.47
CA GLY A 391 3.24 -14.20 10.35
C GLY A 391 3.57 -13.02 9.46
N ALA A 392 4.86 -12.87 9.15
CA ALA A 392 5.37 -11.89 8.20
C ALA A 392 6.62 -12.40 7.51
N GLY A 393 6.96 -11.83 6.35
CA GLY A 393 8.11 -12.28 5.58
C GLY A 393 8.43 -11.39 4.39
N LEU A 394 9.30 -11.92 3.55
CA LEU A 394 9.69 -11.31 2.28
C LEU A 394 9.09 -12.07 1.10
N VAL A 395 8.77 -11.37 0.06
CA VAL A 395 8.29 -11.97 -1.19
C VAL A 395 8.93 -11.28 -2.40
N ARG A 396 9.14 -12.06 -3.46
CA ARG A 396 9.50 -11.56 -4.77
C ARG A 396 8.35 -11.81 -5.74
N PRO A 397 7.90 -10.78 -6.47
CA PRO A 397 6.81 -10.92 -7.42
C PRO A 397 7.18 -11.83 -8.60
N PRO A 398 6.20 -12.36 -9.34
CA PRO A 398 6.45 -13.19 -10.50
C PRO A 398 7.03 -12.36 -11.67
N MET A 399 8.08 -12.87 -12.31
CA MET A 399 8.70 -12.25 -13.50
C MET A 399 7.71 -12.10 -14.67
N ASP A 400 6.68 -12.93 -14.73
CA ASP A 400 5.66 -12.96 -15.78
C ASP A 400 4.92 -11.63 -15.96
N ALA A 401 4.59 -10.94 -14.86
CA ALA A 401 3.94 -9.64 -14.92
C ALA A 401 4.82 -8.61 -15.65
N PHE A 402 6.12 -8.61 -15.35
CA PHE A 402 7.09 -7.71 -15.99
C PHE A 402 7.30 -8.06 -17.47
N LYS A 403 7.37 -9.36 -17.82
CA LYS A 403 7.47 -9.80 -19.23
C LYS A 403 6.25 -9.38 -20.05
N LYS A 404 5.04 -9.56 -19.50
CA LYS A 404 3.78 -9.15 -20.17
C LYS A 404 3.75 -7.62 -20.38
N ALA A 405 4.20 -6.85 -19.40
CA ALA A 405 4.29 -5.39 -19.50
C ALA A 405 5.28 -4.96 -20.57
N LEU A 406 6.47 -5.60 -20.66
CA LEU A 406 7.45 -5.27 -21.69
C LEU A 406 6.93 -5.63 -23.11
N HIS A 407 6.24 -6.76 -23.24
CA HIS A 407 5.64 -7.15 -24.52
C HIS A 407 4.59 -6.13 -24.96
N ALA A 408 3.70 -5.71 -24.08
CA ALA A 408 2.70 -4.67 -24.38
C ALA A 408 3.35 -3.31 -24.69
N TYR A 409 4.43 -2.97 -23.99
CA TYR A 409 5.23 -1.77 -24.27
C TYR A 409 5.84 -1.83 -25.68
N GLY A 410 6.47 -2.96 -26.03
CA GLY A 410 7.00 -3.20 -27.37
C GLY A 410 5.95 -3.06 -28.47
N ALA A 411 4.78 -3.66 -28.26
CA ALA A 411 3.65 -3.56 -29.20
C ALA A 411 3.17 -2.11 -29.37
N LYS A 412 3.03 -1.35 -28.27
CA LYS A 412 2.60 0.07 -28.30
C LYS A 412 3.52 0.96 -29.11
N TYR A 413 4.84 0.73 -29.03
CA TYR A 413 5.85 1.58 -29.68
C TYR A 413 6.52 0.93 -30.88
N HIS A 414 5.96 -0.18 -31.40
CA HIS A 414 6.47 -0.92 -32.57
C HIS A 414 7.95 -1.32 -32.42
N LEU A 415 8.33 -1.80 -31.23
CA LEU A 415 9.67 -2.31 -30.94
C LEU A 415 9.66 -3.84 -31.13
N THR A 416 10.46 -4.33 -32.03
CA THR A 416 10.62 -5.79 -32.31
C THR A 416 11.61 -6.44 -31.36
#